data_2b95d29a1ffa116a4a053a4a3455b65a
#
_entry.id   2b95d29a1ffa116a4a053a4a3455b65a
#
_cell.length_a   1.000
_cell.length_b   1.000
_cell.length_c   1.000
_cell.angle_alpha   90.00
_cell.angle_beta   90.00
_cell.angle_gamma   90.00
#
_symmetry.space_group_name_H-M   'P 1'
#
loop_
_entity.id
_entity.type
_entity.pdbx_description
1 polymer ?
#
loop_
_entity_poly.entity_id
_entity_poly.type
_entity_poly.pdbx_seq_one_letter_code
_entity_poly.pdbx_strand_id
1 'polypeptide(L)'
;ESWQPEELSEEVLLESKRIASSVVSALGGYGLFGVELFICGNKVIFSELSPRPHDTGMVTMISQDLSEFALHVRALLGLPIGKISFNGPSASAALLGQGKGTNFIFKDLDKALAVAPSSQVRIFGKPDIDGERRLGVCLARGKSVTEAVENVKKMRSLINIDIE
;
A
#
# COMPACT_ATOMS: atom_id res chain seq x y z
N GLU A 1 -2.10 0.45 8.52
CA GLU A 1 -2.46 -0.57 7.53
C GLU A 1 -3.26 0.05 6.38
N SER A 2 -3.17 -0.58 5.21
CA SER A 2 -4.02 -0.27 4.04
C SER A 2 -4.65 -1.56 3.52
N TRP A 3 -5.82 -1.47 2.94
CA TRP A 3 -6.55 -2.64 2.42
C TRP A 3 -7.32 -2.31 1.15
N GLN A 4 -7.72 -3.36 0.43
CA GLN A 4 -8.52 -3.31 -0.77
C GLN A 4 -9.36 -4.59 -0.88
N PRO A 5 -10.66 -4.51 -1.24
CA PRO A 5 -11.42 -3.28 -1.53
C PRO A 5 -11.91 -2.57 -0.27
N GLU A 6 -12.40 -1.34 -0.43
CA GLU A 6 -13.25 -0.64 0.54
C GLU A 6 -14.64 -0.49 -0.07
N GLU A 7 -15.67 -0.80 0.70
CA GLU A 7 -17.06 -0.64 0.30
C GLU A 7 -17.50 0.80 0.57
N LEU A 8 -17.72 1.54 -0.51
CA LEU A 8 -18.23 2.91 -0.48
C LEU A 8 -19.60 2.99 -1.16
N SER A 9 -20.45 3.91 -0.71
CA SER A 9 -21.67 4.23 -1.46
C SER A 9 -21.31 4.76 -2.85
N GLU A 10 -22.21 4.56 -3.81
CA GLU A 10 -22.00 5.03 -5.20
C GLU A 10 -21.76 6.55 -5.25
N GLU A 11 -22.49 7.32 -4.44
CA GLU A 11 -22.34 8.77 -4.33
C GLU A 11 -20.91 9.15 -3.87
N VAL A 12 -20.42 8.54 -2.79
CA VAL A 12 -19.06 8.79 -2.26
C VAL A 12 -18.00 8.36 -3.27
N LEU A 13 -18.18 7.24 -3.94
CA LEU A 13 -17.25 6.75 -4.95
C LEU A 13 -17.17 7.68 -6.17
N LEU A 14 -18.32 8.16 -6.67
CA LEU A 14 -18.39 9.10 -7.78
C LEU A 14 -17.73 10.43 -7.43
N GLU A 15 -18.02 10.98 -6.25
CA GLU A 15 -17.41 12.23 -5.78
C GLU A 15 -15.90 12.08 -5.57
N SER A 16 -15.45 10.96 -5.00
CA SER A 16 -14.01 10.65 -4.86
C SER A 16 -13.29 10.64 -6.21
N LYS A 17 -13.88 9.97 -7.22
CA LYS A 17 -13.34 9.93 -8.58
C LYS A 17 -13.32 11.32 -9.22
N ARG A 18 -14.39 12.12 -9.03
CA ARG A 18 -14.48 13.48 -9.56
C ARG A 18 -13.35 14.36 -8.99
N ILE A 19 -13.17 14.36 -7.67
CA ILE A 19 -12.13 15.14 -7.00
C ILE A 19 -10.75 14.68 -7.47
N ALA A 20 -10.46 13.38 -7.45
CA ALA A 20 -9.19 12.84 -7.88
C ALA A 20 -8.86 13.22 -9.33
N SER A 21 -9.83 13.07 -10.24
CA SER A 21 -9.66 13.45 -11.65
C SER A 21 -9.40 14.95 -11.82
N SER A 22 -10.11 15.80 -11.06
CA SER A 22 -9.96 17.27 -11.14
C SER A 22 -8.57 17.71 -10.69
N VAL A 23 -8.06 17.21 -9.55
CA VAL A 23 -6.75 17.63 -9.03
C VAL A 23 -5.60 17.09 -9.89
N VAL A 24 -5.70 15.86 -10.38
CA VAL A 24 -4.71 15.28 -11.30
C VAL A 24 -4.68 16.03 -12.62
N SER A 25 -5.85 16.36 -13.18
CA SER A 25 -5.93 17.14 -14.43
C SER A 25 -5.35 18.55 -14.27
N ALA A 26 -5.57 19.18 -13.12
CA ALA A 26 -5.03 20.51 -12.85
C ALA A 26 -3.48 20.49 -12.69
N LEU A 27 -2.93 19.43 -12.13
CA LEU A 27 -1.47 19.25 -12.01
C LEU A 27 -0.85 18.91 -13.39
N GLY A 28 -1.53 18.07 -14.17
CA GLY A 28 -1.02 17.57 -15.45
C GLY A 28 0.05 16.50 -15.29
N GLY A 29 0.64 16.09 -16.45
CA GLY A 29 1.71 15.07 -16.48
C GLY A 29 1.18 13.65 -16.65
N TYR A 30 2.10 12.69 -16.66
CA TYR A 30 1.83 11.26 -16.84
C TYR A 30 2.42 10.48 -15.67
N GLY A 31 1.68 9.52 -15.14
CA GLY A 31 2.12 8.69 -14.02
C GLY A 31 0.94 8.11 -13.26
N LEU A 32 1.25 7.49 -12.14
CA LEU A 32 0.26 7.15 -11.12
C LEU A 32 0.30 8.24 -10.04
N PHE A 33 -0.86 8.63 -9.56
CA PHE A 33 -1.01 9.67 -8.56
C PHE A 33 -1.71 9.08 -7.33
N GLY A 34 -1.11 9.24 -6.15
CA GLY A 34 -1.77 8.98 -4.87
C GLY A 34 -2.61 10.19 -4.48
N VAL A 35 -3.93 10.05 -4.45
CA VAL A 35 -4.85 11.11 -4.02
C VAL A 35 -5.47 10.70 -2.70
N GLU A 36 -5.18 11.45 -1.65
CA GLU A 36 -5.73 11.23 -0.32
C GLU A 36 -7.01 12.03 -0.10
N LEU A 37 -8.04 11.34 0.38
CA LEU A 37 -9.36 11.89 0.61
C LEU A 37 -9.84 11.52 2.02
N PHE A 38 -10.41 12.47 2.75
CA PHE A 38 -11.18 12.17 3.95
C PHE A 38 -12.64 11.92 3.58
N ILE A 39 -13.23 10.87 4.13
CA ILE A 39 -14.65 10.54 3.98
C ILE A 39 -15.33 10.74 5.34
N CYS A 40 -16.24 11.73 5.42
CA CYS A 40 -17.00 12.08 6.62
C CYS A 40 -18.50 11.91 6.33
N GLY A 41 -19.06 10.73 6.62
CA GLY A 41 -20.38 10.35 6.14
C GLY A 41 -20.40 10.33 4.61
N ASN A 42 -21.27 11.08 3.97
CA ASN A 42 -21.35 11.20 2.51
C ASN A 42 -20.44 12.33 1.94
N LYS A 43 -19.74 13.07 2.79
CA LYS A 43 -18.90 14.17 2.35
C LYS A 43 -17.48 13.68 2.07
N VAL A 44 -16.96 13.98 0.89
CA VAL A 44 -15.58 13.69 0.47
C VAL A 44 -14.79 15.00 0.51
N ILE A 45 -13.63 14.99 1.17
CA ILE A 45 -12.76 16.15 1.34
C ILE A 45 -11.37 15.80 0.82
N PHE A 46 -10.85 16.61 -0.09
CA PHE A 46 -9.48 16.49 -0.57
C PHE A 46 -8.49 16.79 0.55
N SER A 47 -7.47 15.96 0.69
CA SER A 47 -6.38 16.13 1.63
C SER A 47 -5.08 16.44 0.91
N GLU A 48 -4.56 15.50 0.15
CA GLU A 48 -3.24 15.57 -0.45
C GLU A 48 -3.20 14.88 -1.82
N LEU A 49 -2.27 15.30 -2.69
CA LEU A 49 -1.93 14.63 -3.92
C LEU A 49 -0.42 14.39 -3.97
N SER A 50 -0.04 13.14 -4.17
CA SER A 50 1.34 12.71 -4.40
C SER A 50 1.51 12.25 -5.86
N PRO A 51 2.32 12.91 -6.70
CA PRO A 51 2.51 12.52 -8.11
C PRO A 51 3.50 11.34 -8.24
N ARG A 52 3.24 10.27 -7.52
CA ARG A 52 4.07 9.06 -7.41
C ARG A 52 3.28 7.91 -6.79
N PRO A 53 3.78 6.66 -6.87
CA PRO A 53 3.31 5.58 -6.02
C PRO A 53 3.33 5.97 -4.54
N HIS A 54 2.31 5.57 -3.80
CA HIS A 54 2.11 5.93 -2.40
C HIS A 54 2.11 4.68 -1.52
N ASP A 55 2.56 4.79 -0.26
CA ASP A 55 2.67 3.64 0.62
C ASP A 55 1.31 2.96 0.92
N THR A 56 0.20 3.68 0.87
CA THR A 56 -1.15 3.09 0.95
C THR A 56 -1.47 2.21 -0.26
N GLY A 57 -0.89 2.49 -1.42
CA GLY A 57 -1.03 1.71 -2.64
C GLY A 57 -0.20 0.43 -2.68
N MET A 58 0.70 0.19 -1.71
CA MET A 58 1.51 -1.04 -1.66
C MET A 58 0.66 -2.31 -1.59
N VAL A 59 -0.56 -2.24 -1.10
CA VAL A 59 -1.53 -3.35 -1.13
C VAL A 59 -1.75 -3.87 -2.55
N THR A 60 -1.58 -3.05 -3.58
CA THR A 60 -1.71 -3.43 -4.99
C THR A 60 -0.68 -4.48 -5.44
N MET A 61 0.43 -4.62 -4.72
CA MET A 61 1.42 -5.67 -5.00
C MET A 61 0.90 -7.09 -4.79
N ILE A 62 -0.23 -7.25 -4.08
CA ILE A 62 -0.83 -8.56 -3.81
C ILE A 62 -2.31 -8.63 -4.23
N SER A 63 -3.01 -7.49 -4.23
CA SER A 63 -4.44 -7.42 -4.52
C SER A 63 -4.77 -7.45 -6.00
N GLN A 64 -3.82 -7.17 -6.88
CA GLN A 64 -4.04 -7.11 -8.34
C GLN A 64 -2.81 -7.59 -9.12
N ASP A 65 -3.00 -7.85 -10.42
CA ASP A 65 -1.94 -8.35 -11.31
C ASP A 65 -0.91 -7.26 -11.70
N LEU A 66 -1.34 -5.99 -11.77
CA LEU A 66 -0.46 -4.84 -11.99
C LEU A 66 -0.42 -3.98 -10.73
N SER A 67 0.72 -3.97 -10.05
CA SER A 67 0.92 -3.09 -8.89
C SER A 67 0.94 -1.61 -9.27
N GLU A 68 0.77 -0.73 -8.29
CA GLU A 68 0.92 0.72 -8.48
C GLU A 68 2.25 1.08 -9.14
N PHE A 69 3.33 0.38 -8.80
CA PHE A 69 4.66 0.58 -9.40
C PHE A 69 4.68 0.21 -10.88
N ALA A 70 4.10 -0.93 -11.24
CA ALA A 70 4.00 -1.38 -12.64
C ALA A 70 3.13 -0.43 -13.46
N LEU A 71 2.02 0.05 -12.88
CA LEU A 71 1.13 1.04 -13.51
C LEU A 71 1.84 2.39 -13.72
N HIS A 72 2.61 2.84 -12.71
CA HIS A 72 3.38 4.07 -12.82
C HIS A 72 4.41 4.01 -13.94
N VAL A 73 5.19 2.94 -14.03
CA VAL A 73 6.17 2.73 -15.11
C VAL A 73 5.48 2.69 -16.48
N ARG A 74 4.36 1.98 -16.60
CA ARG A 74 3.60 1.95 -17.86
C ARG A 74 3.10 3.33 -18.27
N ALA A 75 2.56 4.10 -17.32
CA ALA A 75 2.09 5.44 -17.60
C ALA A 75 3.21 6.40 -18.03
N LEU A 76 4.38 6.35 -17.36
CA LEU A 76 5.54 7.17 -17.71
C LEU A 76 6.09 6.85 -19.11
N LEU A 77 6.07 5.57 -19.50
CA LEU A 77 6.58 5.11 -20.78
C LEU A 77 5.53 5.12 -21.92
N GLY A 78 4.31 5.55 -21.64
CA GLY A 78 3.21 5.50 -22.63
C GLY A 78 2.83 4.07 -23.04
N LEU A 79 3.07 3.08 -22.18
CA LEU A 79 2.73 1.69 -22.47
C LEU A 79 1.24 1.44 -22.23
N PRO A 80 0.62 0.51 -22.97
CA PRO A 80 -0.81 0.23 -22.82
C PRO A 80 -1.11 -0.36 -21.45
N ILE A 81 -2.20 0.12 -20.83
CA ILE A 81 -2.76 -0.42 -19.60
C ILE A 81 -4.07 -1.12 -19.96
N GLY A 82 -4.07 -2.45 -19.91
CA GLY A 82 -5.26 -3.26 -20.14
C GLY A 82 -6.16 -3.35 -18.91
N LYS A 83 -7.04 -4.36 -18.91
CA LYS A 83 -7.88 -4.64 -17.74
C LYS A 83 -7.00 -5.10 -16.58
N ILE A 84 -7.14 -4.47 -15.43
CA ILE A 84 -6.48 -4.89 -14.19
C ILE A 84 -7.35 -5.93 -13.52
N SER A 85 -6.76 -7.10 -13.20
CA SER A 85 -7.42 -8.20 -12.51
C SER A 85 -7.25 -8.04 -11.00
N PHE A 86 -8.34 -8.23 -10.26
CA PHE A 86 -8.35 -8.20 -8.81
C PHE A 86 -8.24 -9.62 -8.23
N ASN A 87 -7.30 -9.82 -7.31
CA ASN A 87 -6.95 -11.13 -6.75
C ASN A 87 -7.69 -11.46 -5.44
N GLY A 88 -8.60 -10.60 -5.00
CA GLY A 88 -9.39 -10.75 -3.78
C GLY A 88 -8.95 -9.83 -2.64
N PRO A 89 -9.71 -9.85 -1.52
CA PRO A 89 -9.47 -8.99 -0.37
C PRO A 89 -8.03 -9.10 0.14
N SER A 90 -7.37 -7.97 0.29
CA SER A 90 -5.94 -7.88 0.58
C SER A 90 -5.64 -6.72 1.50
N ALA A 91 -4.55 -6.84 2.25
CA ALA A 91 -4.06 -5.77 3.11
C ALA A 91 -2.54 -5.66 3.08
N SER A 92 -2.05 -4.51 3.50
CA SER A 92 -0.65 -4.22 3.76
C SER A 92 -0.44 -3.61 5.14
N ALA A 93 0.71 -3.90 5.77
CA ALA A 93 1.13 -3.27 7.01
C ALA A 93 2.61 -2.92 6.95
N ALA A 94 2.94 -1.66 7.20
CA ALA A 94 4.32 -1.20 7.21
C ALA A 94 5.12 -1.84 8.36
N LEU A 95 6.36 -2.24 8.07
CA LEU A 95 7.36 -2.62 9.05
C LEU A 95 8.13 -1.35 9.44
N LEU A 96 7.93 -0.90 10.66
CA LEU A 96 8.58 0.28 11.22
C LEU A 96 9.77 -0.16 12.05
N GLY A 97 10.94 0.43 11.78
CA GLY A 97 12.10 0.40 12.67
C GLY A 97 12.14 1.67 13.51
N GLN A 98 12.66 1.57 14.73
CA GLN A 98 12.90 2.67 15.64
C GLN A 98 14.31 2.56 16.19
N GLY A 99 15.16 3.54 15.94
CA GLY A 99 16.55 3.52 16.43
C GLY A 99 17.48 4.37 15.59
N LYS A 100 18.78 4.07 15.72
CA LYS A 100 19.84 4.70 14.94
C LYS A 100 20.86 3.65 14.53
N GLY A 101 21.14 3.54 13.24
CA GLY A 101 22.10 2.56 12.72
C GLY A 101 22.05 2.43 11.20
N THR A 102 22.88 1.55 10.67
CA THR A 102 23.02 1.29 9.23
C THR A 102 22.87 -0.18 8.87
N ASN A 103 22.82 -1.06 9.85
CA ASN A 103 22.62 -2.49 9.66
C ASN A 103 21.27 -2.91 10.24
N PHE A 104 20.48 -3.67 9.46
CA PHE A 104 19.14 -4.11 9.85
C PHE A 104 19.05 -5.63 9.79
N ILE A 105 18.76 -6.26 10.91
CA ILE A 105 18.58 -7.71 11.02
C ILE A 105 17.09 -7.99 11.25
N PHE A 106 16.45 -8.59 10.25
CA PHE A 106 15.04 -8.99 10.33
C PHE A 106 14.94 -10.42 10.82
N LYS A 107 14.34 -10.63 11.99
CA LYS A 107 14.15 -11.93 12.62
C LYS A 107 12.72 -12.43 12.45
N ASP A 108 12.54 -13.74 12.55
CA ASP A 108 11.22 -14.43 12.52
C ASP A 108 10.41 -14.21 11.24
N LEU A 109 11.07 -13.95 10.11
CA LEU A 109 10.42 -13.82 8.80
C LEU A 109 9.69 -15.11 8.38
N ASP A 110 10.26 -16.25 8.71
CA ASP A 110 9.66 -17.58 8.46
C ASP A 110 8.31 -17.73 9.17
N LYS A 111 8.23 -17.32 10.44
CA LYS A 111 6.98 -17.33 11.22
C LYS A 111 5.94 -16.38 10.62
N ALA A 112 6.37 -15.19 10.21
CA ALA A 112 5.48 -14.22 9.57
C ALA A 112 4.95 -14.73 8.23
N LEU A 113 5.80 -15.33 7.40
CA LEU A 113 5.40 -15.89 6.12
C LEU A 113 4.46 -17.11 6.26
N ALA A 114 4.50 -17.82 7.39
CA ALA A 114 3.61 -18.93 7.70
C ALA A 114 2.20 -18.51 8.17
N VAL A 115 1.92 -17.23 8.39
CA VAL A 115 0.62 -16.75 8.91
C VAL A 115 -0.53 -17.08 7.95
N ALA A 116 -0.33 -16.91 6.65
CA ALA A 116 -1.33 -17.24 5.63
C ALA A 116 -0.63 -17.72 4.34
N PRO A 117 -1.29 -18.52 3.51
CA PRO A 117 -0.69 -19.04 2.26
C PRO A 117 -0.24 -17.94 1.29
N SER A 118 -0.84 -16.75 1.38
CA SER A 118 -0.54 -15.60 0.53
C SER A 118 0.46 -14.63 1.14
N SER A 119 0.96 -14.88 2.36
CA SER A 119 1.86 -13.96 3.09
C SER A 119 3.10 -13.62 2.29
N GLN A 120 3.40 -12.34 2.18
CA GLN A 120 4.60 -11.82 1.54
C GLN A 120 5.21 -10.70 2.38
N VAL A 121 6.53 -10.57 2.32
CA VAL A 121 7.28 -9.47 2.94
C VAL A 121 8.13 -8.81 1.88
N ARG A 122 8.20 -7.47 1.90
CA ARG A 122 9.15 -6.69 1.11
C ARG A 122 10.01 -5.87 2.06
N ILE A 123 11.32 -6.01 1.94
CA ILE A 123 12.31 -5.21 2.67
C ILE A 123 12.80 -4.11 1.71
N PHE A 124 12.85 -2.87 2.18
CA PHE A 124 13.09 -1.71 1.32
C PHE A 124 14.57 -1.40 1.09
N GLY A 125 15.50 -2.10 1.76
CA GLY A 125 16.94 -1.87 1.59
C GLY A 125 17.38 -0.44 1.92
N LYS A 126 16.79 0.16 2.96
CA LYS A 126 17.19 1.50 3.41
C LYS A 126 18.64 1.51 3.89
N PRO A 127 19.44 2.58 3.60
CA PRO A 127 20.84 2.61 3.97
C PRO A 127 21.08 2.86 5.47
N ASP A 128 20.15 3.55 6.12
CA ASP A 128 20.28 4.00 7.50
C ASP A 128 18.92 4.22 8.17
N ILE A 129 18.96 4.47 9.47
CA ILE A 129 17.84 4.99 10.27
C ILE A 129 18.37 5.94 11.34
N ASP A 130 17.64 7.03 11.56
CA ASP A 130 17.78 7.92 12.72
C ASP A 130 16.35 8.34 13.14
N GLY A 131 15.84 7.75 14.22
CA GLY A 131 14.46 7.88 14.68
C GLY A 131 13.55 6.75 14.18
N GLU A 132 12.37 7.05 13.65
CA GLU A 132 11.44 6.07 13.09
C GLU A 132 11.52 6.04 11.56
N ARG A 133 11.55 4.85 10.97
CA ARG A 133 11.59 4.68 9.51
C ARG A 133 10.83 3.43 9.07
N ARG A 134 10.13 3.53 7.92
CA ARG A 134 9.57 2.35 7.25
C ARG A 134 10.68 1.56 6.57
N LEU A 135 10.91 0.33 7.02
CA LEU A 135 11.96 -0.58 6.55
C LEU A 135 11.43 -1.70 5.65
N GLY A 136 10.11 -1.88 5.62
CA GLY A 136 9.49 -2.90 4.80
C GLY A 136 7.97 -2.86 4.88
N VAL A 137 7.32 -3.87 4.28
CA VAL A 137 5.88 -4.06 4.31
C VAL A 137 5.53 -5.54 4.33
N CYS A 138 4.56 -5.89 5.18
CA CYS A 138 3.85 -7.18 5.16
C CYS A 138 2.64 -7.07 4.25
N LEU A 139 2.38 -8.10 3.46
CA LEU A 139 1.25 -8.20 2.52
C LEU A 139 0.57 -9.55 2.71
N ALA A 140 -0.76 -9.55 2.80
CA ALA A 140 -1.53 -10.80 2.83
C ALA A 140 -2.91 -10.62 2.19
N ARG A 141 -3.45 -11.74 1.67
CA ARG A 141 -4.86 -11.85 1.28
C ARG A 141 -5.64 -12.56 2.36
N GLY A 142 -6.95 -12.37 2.33
CA GLY A 142 -7.91 -13.09 3.17
C GLY A 142 -9.19 -13.40 2.39
N LYS A 143 -10.11 -14.13 3.02
CA LYS A 143 -11.47 -14.33 2.49
C LYS A 143 -12.31 -13.06 2.60
N SER A 144 -11.92 -12.18 3.52
CA SER A 144 -12.49 -10.85 3.74
C SER A 144 -11.39 -9.83 3.99
N VAL A 145 -11.73 -8.55 3.92
CA VAL A 145 -10.82 -7.45 4.29
C VAL A 145 -10.39 -7.57 5.75
N THR A 146 -11.30 -7.92 6.64
CA THR A 146 -11.01 -8.12 8.07
C THR A 146 -9.92 -9.18 8.26
N GLU A 147 -10.08 -10.35 7.64
CA GLU A 147 -9.09 -11.43 7.72
C GLU A 147 -7.73 -11.00 7.12
N ALA A 148 -7.74 -10.29 5.98
CA ALA A 148 -6.51 -9.79 5.38
C ALA A 148 -5.77 -8.81 6.30
N VAL A 149 -6.49 -7.90 6.96
CA VAL A 149 -5.94 -6.94 7.93
C VAL A 149 -5.41 -7.65 9.17
N GLU A 150 -6.13 -8.65 9.70
CA GLU A 150 -5.67 -9.46 10.83
C GLU A 150 -4.39 -10.21 10.48
N ASN A 151 -4.31 -10.80 9.28
CA ASN A 151 -3.12 -11.50 8.81
C ASN A 151 -1.90 -10.58 8.77
N VAL A 152 -1.98 -9.39 8.17
CA VAL A 152 -0.82 -8.49 8.10
C VAL A 152 -0.43 -7.92 9.46
N LYS A 153 -1.38 -7.66 10.36
CA LYS A 153 -1.11 -7.27 11.75
C LYS A 153 -0.35 -8.35 12.49
N LYS A 154 -0.79 -9.61 12.34
CA LYS A 154 -0.11 -10.77 12.93
C LYS A 154 1.30 -10.94 12.35
N MET A 155 1.46 -10.86 11.02
CA MET A 155 2.78 -10.91 10.38
C MET A 155 3.71 -9.85 10.96
N ARG A 156 3.25 -8.58 11.01
CA ARG A 156 4.04 -7.47 11.56
C ARG A 156 4.44 -7.69 13.01
N SER A 157 3.56 -8.24 13.84
CA SER A 157 3.84 -8.48 15.26
C SER A 157 4.85 -9.60 15.52
N LEU A 158 5.08 -10.48 14.56
CA LEU A 158 6.06 -11.56 14.63
C LEU A 158 7.47 -11.12 14.23
N ILE A 159 7.58 -10.10 13.38
CA ILE A 159 8.87 -9.66 12.84
C ILE A 159 9.55 -8.72 13.83
N ASN A 160 10.73 -9.10 14.29
CA ASN A 160 11.59 -8.26 15.09
C ASN A 160 12.72 -7.68 14.24
N ILE A 161 13.03 -6.40 14.43
CA ILE A 161 14.08 -5.70 13.68
C ILE A 161 15.13 -5.21 14.67
N ASP A 162 16.31 -5.80 14.62
CA ASP A 162 17.47 -5.27 15.32
C ASP A 162 18.17 -4.24 14.43
N ILE A 163 18.65 -3.17 15.05
CA ILE A 163 19.32 -2.05 14.38
C ILE A 163 20.68 -1.87 15.03
N GLU A 164 21.75 -1.96 14.22
CA GLU A 164 23.15 -1.84 14.62
C GLU A 164 23.85 -0.68 13.91
#